data_ea766f97ce2c661153923ae9a1390351
#
_entry.id   ea766f97ce2c661153923ae9a1390351
#
_cell.length_a   1.000
_cell.length_b   1.000
_cell.length_c   1.000
_cell.angle_alpha   90.00
_cell.angle_beta   90.00
_cell.angle_gamma   90.00
#
_symmetry.space_group_name_H-M   'P 1'
#
loop_
_entity.id
_entity.type
_entity.pdbx_description
1 polymer ?
#
loop_
_entity_poly.entity_id
_entity_poly.type
_entity_poly.pdbx_seq_one_letter_code
_entity_poly.pdbx_strand_id
1 'polypeptide(L)'
;MSYETTGGLFWDVLLLSKYNDDWINFYESLIRVLPCDKCIKDSLQYHEDNPIPKISNNDEKNQFLWELRSTRGSGEWKTKMLNHEYTLESWLDQFKDKPFYRYKY
;
A
#
# COMPACT_ATOMS: atom_id res chain seq x y z
N MET A 1 6.98 -14.73 -11.62
CA MET A 1 6.99 -13.36 -11.09
C MET A 1 7.82 -13.32 -9.81
N SER A 2 8.74 -12.40 -9.71
CA SER A 2 9.54 -12.30 -8.49
C SER A 2 8.70 -11.74 -7.34
N TYR A 3 9.08 -12.07 -6.12
CA TYR A 3 8.42 -11.55 -4.92
C TYR A 3 8.43 -10.02 -4.89
N GLU A 4 9.55 -9.41 -5.30
CA GLU A 4 9.68 -7.96 -5.30
C GLU A 4 8.68 -7.30 -6.25
N THR A 5 8.50 -7.85 -7.44
CA THR A 5 7.52 -7.35 -8.41
C THR A 5 6.10 -7.45 -7.86
N THR A 6 5.78 -8.60 -7.25
CA THR A 6 4.47 -8.82 -6.64
C THR A 6 4.22 -7.86 -5.48
N GLY A 7 5.23 -7.64 -4.65
CA GLY A 7 5.12 -6.73 -3.52
C GLY A 7 4.89 -5.29 -3.95
N GLY A 8 5.62 -4.84 -4.98
CA GLY A 8 5.43 -3.50 -5.53
C GLY A 8 4.04 -3.29 -6.09
N LEU A 9 3.54 -4.28 -6.81
CA LEU A 9 2.19 -4.23 -7.37
C LEU A 9 1.13 -4.13 -6.27
N PHE A 10 1.30 -4.88 -5.19
CA PHE A 10 0.39 -4.84 -4.04
C PHE A 10 0.25 -3.42 -3.49
N TRP A 11 1.37 -2.74 -3.26
CA TRP A 11 1.37 -1.37 -2.73
C TRP A 11 0.73 -0.38 -3.71
N ASP A 12 1.04 -0.52 -5.00
CA ASP A 12 0.54 0.38 -6.03
C ASP A 12 -0.98 0.24 -6.22
N VAL A 13 -1.49 -0.98 -6.17
CA VAL A 13 -2.94 -1.22 -6.26
C VAL A 13 -3.66 -0.54 -5.09
N LEU A 14 -3.12 -0.65 -3.89
CA LEU A 14 -3.71 0.00 -2.72
C LEU A 14 -3.68 1.52 -2.83
N LEU A 15 -2.56 2.09 -3.28
CA LEU A 15 -2.44 3.54 -3.43
C LEU A 15 -3.42 4.09 -4.45
N LEU A 16 -3.59 3.39 -5.57
CA LEU A 16 -4.46 3.83 -6.66
C LEU A 16 -5.94 3.56 -6.39
N SER A 17 -6.26 2.70 -5.43
CA SER A 17 -7.64 2.43 -5.08
C SER A 17 -8.29 3.65 -4.43
N LYS A 18 -9.55 3.90 -4.76
CA LYS A 18 -10.30 5.02 -4.22
C LYS A 18 -10.86 4.67 -2.84
N TYR A 19 -10.66 5.55 -1.86
CA TYR A 19 -11.26 5.36 -0.56
C TYR A 19 -12.78 5.50 -0.62
N ASN A 20 -13.48 4.57 0.02
CA ASN A 20 -14.91 4.63 0.29
C ASN A 20 -15.20 3.70 1.48
N ASP A 21 -16.46 3.52 1.83
CA ASP A 21 -16.85 2.71 3.00
C ASP A 21 -16.43 1.24 2.89
N ASP A 22 -16.15 0.76 1.68
CA ASP A 22 -15.72 -0.63 1.44
C ASP A 22 -14.20 -0.81 1.46
N TRP A 23 -13.45 0.29 1.59
CA TRP A 23 -12.00 0.21 1.38
C TRP A 23 -11.30 -0.67 2.42
N ILE A 24 -11.71 -0.60 3.68
CA ILE A 24 -11.11 -1.42 4.74
C ILE A 24 -11.35 -2.91 4.45
N ASN A 25 -12.57 -3.26 4.03
CA ASN A 25 -12.90 -4.64 3.66
C ASN A 25 -12.07 -5.11 2.46
N PHE A 26 -11.88 -4.22 1.48
CA PHE A 26 -11.04 -4.50 0.33
C PHE A 26 -9.59 -4.76 0.75
N TYR A 27 -9.03 -3.91 1.59
CA TYR A 27 -7.66 -4.06 2.09
C TYR A 27 -7.50 -5.39 2.85
N GLU A 28 -8.40 -5.69 3.75
CA GLU A 28 -8.34 -6.92 4.54
C GLU A 28 -8.47 -8.16 3.66
N SER A 29 -9.33 -8.11 2.65
CA SER A 29 -9.48 -9.22 1.70
C SER A 29 -8.23 -9.39 0.84
N LEU A 30 -7.64 -8.28 0.41
CA LEU A 30 -6.42 -8.31 -0.40
C LEU A 30 -5.26 -8.96 0.37
N ILE A 31 -5.12 -8.66 1.65
CA ILE A 31 -4.11 -9.31 2.50
C ILE A 31 -4.29 -10.83 2.49
N ARG A 32 -5.53 -11.30 2.55
CA ARG A 32 -5.83 -12.72 2.67
C ARG A 32 -5.64 -13.51 1.38
N VAL A 33 -5.46 -12.84 0.25
CA VAL A 33 -5.23 -13.50 -1.04
C VAL A 33 -3.83 -13.27 -1.60
N LEU A 34 -2.90 -12.81 -0.77
CA LEU A 34 -1.51 -12.65 -1.19
C LEU A 34 -0.94 -14.00 -1.65
N PRO A 35 -0.03 -13.99 -2.65
CA PRO A 35 0.52 -15.24 -3.20
C PRO A 35 1.58 -15.90 -2.31
N CYS A 36 1.60 -15.59 -1.05
CA CYS A 36 2.61 -16.07 -0.10
C CYS A 36 1.94 -16.29 1.25
N ASP A 37 1.83 -17.55 1.67
CA ASP A 37 1.16 -17.89 2.94
C ASP A 37 1.81 -17.22 4.14
N LYS A 38 3.14 -17.14 4.14
CA LYS A 38 3.87 -16.44 5.20
C LYS A 38 3.52 -14.96 5.23
N CYS A 39 3.40 -14.34 4.06
CA CYS A 39 3.06 -12.92 3.95
C CYS A 39 1.66 -12.64 4.49
N ILE A 40 0.71 -13.53 4.21
CA ILE A 40 -0.65 -13.45 4.75
C ILE A 40 -0.60 -13.49 6.28
N LYS A 41 0.06 -14.51 6.81
CA LYS A 41 0.17 -14.72 8.25
C LYS A 41 0.84 -13.54 8.96
N ASP A 42 1.95 -13.08 8.41
CA ASP A 42 2.70 -11.96 8.98
C ASP A 42 1.87 -10.66 8.97
N SER A 43 1.11 -10.42 7.90
CA SER A 43 0.27 -9.23 7.79
C SER A 43 -0.90 -9.27 8.78
N LEU A 44 -1.54 -10.42 8.92
CA LEU A 44 -2.63 -10.59 9.87
C LEU A 44 -2.13 -10.41 11.31
N GLN A 45 -0.97 -10.99 11.63
CA GLN A 45 -0.35 -10.84 12.95
C GLN A 45 0.03 -9.38 13.21
N TYR A 46 0.57 -8.69 12.21
CA TYR A 46 0.93 -7.29 12.36
C TYR A 46 -0.27 -6.45 12.77
N HIS A 47 -1.44 -6.68 12.18
CA HIS A 47 -2.65 -5.91 12.49
C HIS A 47 -3.34 -6.34 13.78
N GLU A 48 -3.03 -7.50 14.31
CA GLU A 48 -3.41 -7.84 15.69
C GLU A 48 -2.66 -6.94 16.68
N ASP A 49 -1.37 -6.71 16.44
CA ASP A 49 -0.53 -5.87 17.30
C ASP A 49 -0.68 -4.39 16.99
N ASN A 50 -1.04 -4.05 15.77
CA ASN A 50 -1.16 -2.68 15.26
C ASN A 50 -2.48 -2.53 14.51
N PRO A 51 -3.59 -2.32 15.23
CA PRO A 51 -4.90 -2.21 14.60
C PRO A 51 -4.94 -1.13 13.52
N ILE A 52 -5.73 -1.38 12.47
CA ILE A 52 -5.92 -0.42 11.40
C ILE A 52 -6.57 0.84 11.97
N PRO A 53 -5.98 2.02 11.75
CA PRO A 53 -6.55 3.27 12.30
C PRO A 53 -7.87 3.61 11.62
N LYS A 54 -8.61 4.53 12.23
CA LYS A 54 -9.81 5.05 11.60
C LYS A 54 -9.41 5.89 10.40
N ILE A 55 -9.92 5.54 9.22
CA ILE A 55 -9.67 6.24 7.97
C ILE A 55 -11.00 6.80 7.48
N SER A 56 -11.03 8.08 7.12
CA SER A 56 -12.26 8.78 6.74
C SER A 56 -12.22 9.36 5.33
N ASN A 57 -11.05 9.42 4.70
CA ASN A 57 -10.92 10.02 3.38
C ASN A 57 -9.68 9.47 2.66
N ASN A 58 -9.53 9.87 1.39
CA ASN A 58 -8.45 9.37 0.55
C ASN A 58 -7.07 9.81 1.03
N ASP A 59 -6.95 11.02 1.57
CA ASP A 59 -5.67 11.51 2.07
C ASP A 59 -5.21 10.70 3.28
N GLU A 60 -6.11 10.39 4.18
CA GLU A 60 -5.81 9.55 5.34
C GLU A 60 -5.46 8.12 4.90
N LYS A 61 -6.14 7.59 3.88
CA LYS A 61 -5.80 6.29 3.30
C LYS A 61 -4.36 6.31 2.76
N ASN A 62 -4.00 7.32 1.99
CA ASN A 62 -2.67 7.42 1.41
C ASN A 62 -1.59 7.56 2.49
N GLN A 63 -1.86 8.32 3.53
CA GLN A 63 -0.93 8.46 4.65
C GLN A 63 -0.76 7.14 5.40
N PHE A 64 -1.84 6.42 5.64
CA PHE A 64 -1.79 5.10 6.24
C PHE A 64 -0.91 4.13 5.41
N LEU A 65 -1.11 4.13 4.10
CA LEU A 65 -0.33 3.28 3.20
C LEU A 65 1.15 3.66 3.19
N TRP A 66 1.45 4.94 3.23
CA TRP A 66 2.84 5.42 3.31
C TRP A 66 3.52 4.90 4.58
N GLU A 67 2.87 5.08 5.71
CA GLU A 67 3.40 4.65 7.00
C GLU A 67 3.55 3.13 7.06
N LEU A 68 2.56 2.40 6.54
CA LEU A 68 2.59 0.95 6.50
C LEU A 68 3.74 0.44 5.63
N ARG A 69 3.90 0.99 4.44
CA ARG A 69 4.98 0.62 3.55
C ARG A 69 6.34 0.98 4.13
N SER A 70 6.43 2.10 4.83
CA SER A 70 7.66 2.52 5.51
C SER A 70 8.08 1.54 6.60
N THR A 71 7.11 0.96 7.29
CA THR A 71 7.35 0.01 8.38
C THR A 71 7.60 -1.40 7.84
N ARG A 72 6.81 -1.85 6.86
CA ARG A 72 6.81 -3.23 6.40
C ARG A 72 7.45 -3.45 5.05
N GLY A 73 7.71 -2.38 4.30
CA GLY A 73 8.40 -2.47 3.03
C GLY A 73 9.84 -2.91 3.19
N SER A 74 10.45 -3.35 2.09
CA SER A 74 11.83 -3.84 2.10
C SER A 74 12.52 -3.48 0.78
N GLY A 75 13.81 -3.82 0.71
CA GLY A 75 14.59 -3.67 -0.50
C GLY A 75 14.97 -2.24 -0.80
N GLU A 76 15.23 -1.97 -2.08
CA GLU A 76 15.70 -0.68 -2.55
C GLU A 76 14.74 0.46 -2.23
N TRP A 77 13.46 0.20 -2.32
CA TRP A 77 12.44 1.21 -2.04
C TRP A 77 12.56 1.75 -0.61
N LYS A 78 12.73 0.84 0.35
CA LYS A 78 12.87 1.22 1.76
C LYS A 78 14.13 2.05 1.99
N THR A 79 15.24 1.67 1.35
CA THR A 79 16.49 2.42 1.43
C THR A 79 16.31 3.85 0.93
N LYS A 80 15.68 4.04 -0.21
CA LYS A 80 15.41 5.36 -0.78
C LYS A 80 14.47 6.19 0.09
N MET A 81 13.48 5.55 0.70
CA MET A 81 12.58 6.23 1.61
C MET A 81 13.32 6.71 2.87
N LEU A 82 14.17 5.86 3.46
CA LEU A 82 14.96 6.21 4.63
C LEU A 82 15.96 7.33 4.33
N ASN A 83 16.46 7.41 3.11
CA ASN A 83 17.36 8.47 2.66
C ASN A 83 16.63 9.73 2.20
N HIS A 84 15.32 9.80 2.37
CA HIS A 84 14.46 10.90 1.94
C HIS A 84 14.47 11.14 0.42
N GLU A 85 14.85 10.13 -0.36
CA GLU A 85 14.79 10.19 -1.82
C GLU A 85 13.36 9.98 -2.34
N TYR A 86 12.51 9.29 -1.57
CA TYR A 86 11.09 9.11 -1.88
C TYR A 86 10.22 9.68 -0.77
N THR A 87 9.12 10.29 -1.17
CA THR A 87 8.07 10.80 -0.30
C THR A 87 6.73 10.24 -0.79
N LEU A 88 5.69 10.43 -0.01
CA LEU A 88 4.33 10.06 -0.46
C LEU A 88 3.98 10.77 -1.77
N GLU A 89 4.35 12.04 -1.88
CA GLU A 89 4.11 12.82 -3.10
C GLU A 89 4.86 12.24 -4.30
N SER A 90 6.11 11.83 -4.12
CA SER A 90 6.89 11.16 -5.17
C SER A 90 6.21 9.88 -5.63
N TRP A 91 5.70 9.10 -4.68
CA TRP A 91 5.00 7.85 -4.98
C TRP A 91 3.75 8.11 -5.81
N LEU A 92 2.94 9.09 -5.41
CA LEU A 92 1.75 9.49 -6.17
C LEU A 92 2.11 10.02 -7.56
N ASP A 93 3.18 10.80 -7.67
CA ASP A 93 3.63 11.41 -8.92
C ASP A 93 4.00 10.37 -9.99
N GLN A 94 4.42 9.18 -9.60
CA GLN A 94 4.76 8.11 -10.55
C GLN A 94 3.58 7.73 -11.45
N PHE A 95 2.35 7.99 -11.02
CA PHE A 95 1.16 7.56 -11.74
C PHE A 95 0.43 8.67 -12.48
N LYS A 96 0.87 9.92 -12.34
CA LYS A 96 0.17 11.07 -12.95
C LYS A 96 -0.05 10.95 -14.45
N ASP A 97 0.92 10.39 -15.17
CA ASP A 97 0.88 10.28 -16.61
C ASP A 97 0.51 8.88 -17.10
N LYS A 98 0.10 8.00 -16.19
CA LYS A 98 -0.32 6.64 -16.57
C LYS A 98 -1.76 6.64 -17.06
N PRO A 99 -2.10 5.88 -18.12
CA PRO A 99 -3.45 5.90 -18.69
C PRO A 99 -4.56 5.62 -17.68
N PHE A 100 -4.38 4.66 -16.78
CA PHE A 100 -5.41 4.30 -15.81
C PHE A 100 -5.66 5.40 -14.78
N TYR A 101 -4.69 6.28 -14.55
CA TYR A 101 -4.85 7.38 -13.60
C TYR A 101 -5.79 8.46 -14.13
N ARG A 102 -5.93 8.53 -15.46
CA ARG A 102 -6.78 9.53 -16.13
C ARG A 102 -8.26 9.18 -16.09
N TYR A 103 -8.62 7.93 -15.76
CA TYR A 103 -10.02 7.55 -15.67
C TYR A 103 -10.60 8.13 -14.40
N LYS A 104 -11.61 8.96 -14.55
CA LYS A 104 -12.33 9.53 -13.42
C LYS A 104 -13.45 8.57 -13.03
N TYR A 105 -13.39 8.13 -11.84
CA TYR A 105 -14.40 7.23 -11.30
C TYR A 105 -15.53 8.03 -10.67
#